data_02db9155646af50d7e8b238059cae809
#
_entry.id   02db9155646af50d7e8b238059cae809
#
_cell.length_a   1.000
_cell.length_b   1.000
_cell.length_c   1.000
_cell.angle_alpha   90.00
_cell.angle_beta   90.00
_cell.angle_gamma   90.00
#
_symmetry.space_group_name_H-M   'P 1'
#
loop_
_entity.id
_entity.type
_entity.pdbx_description
1 polymer ?
#
loop_
_entity_poly.entity_id
_entity_poly.type
_entity_poly.pdbx_seq_one_letter_code
_entity_poly.pdbx_strand_id
1 'polypeptide(L)'
;MSDNHQSLSERRRSRRRYPSIFWPMLLIGAGILLLLRNLEFISWESWYALGRFWPVLLIVWGIDMLFGRRSLFGFLINAVLILLLLVGVVLLVIVGGNMPAVSHLITPTVMHLRHIEYPLGDEVTRANVQIDWSSLPGKLTSLDTAESLIAGDIAYQGELMFDVHPHKEYVEITLDHYASGAWVQFPRWGREDYRWDVRLTPHLPLALSMDTGSGVYELDLAGLQVVDLFLDAGSGSVTLTLPAQGGLDGRIEGGSGPLRIVLPDGMEARVVREAGSGSFHVDQRLRLVEGQPDDDGIWETDGFDEAGDGVLLRIEQGSGGVWIE
;
A
#
# COMPACT_ATOMS: atom_id res chain seq x y z
N MET A 1 4.94 78.53 -43.32
CA MET A 1 5.14 77.96 -41.95
C MET A 1 4.80 76.51 -42.01
N SER A 2 5.78 75.72 -42.23
CA SER A 2 5.66 74.29 -42.52
C SER A 2 5.94 73.49 -41.23
N ASP A 3 4.95 72.77 -40.71
CA ASP A 3 5.12 71.85 -39.61
C ASP A 3 5.42 70.48 -40.16
N ASN A 4 6.63 70.05 -39.82
CA ASN A 4 7.24 68.82 -40.24
C ASN A 4 6.95 67.76 -39.11
N HIS A 5 5.85 67.06 -39.28
CA HIS A 5 5.60 65.86 -38.38
C HIS A 5 6.33 64.65 -38.93
N GLN A 6 7.53 64.46 -38.44
CA GLN A 6 8.26 63.19 -38.59
C GLN A 6 7.54 62.13 -37.77
N SER A 7 6.84 61.22 -38.46
CA SER A 7 6.34 59.99 -37.91
C SER A 7 7.50 59.05 -37.61
N LEU A 8 7.87 58.98 -36.35
CA LEU A 8 8.76 57.93 -35.84
C LEU A 8 8.03 56.58 -35.90
N SER A 9 8.23 55.89 -37.02
CA SER A 9 7.84 54.51 -37.14
C SER A 9 8.67 53.65 -36.14
N GLU A 10 8.10 53.38 -34.98
CA GLU A 10 8.63 52.38 -34.04
C GLU A 10 8.72 51.02 -34.74
N ARG A 11 9.91 50.67 -35.17
CA ARG A 11 10.24 49.30 -35.56
C ARG A 11 10.12 48.40 -34.32
N ARG A 12 8.90 47.90 -34.06
CA ARG A 12 8.71 46.77 -33.17
C ARG A 12 9.51 45.59 -33.74
N ARG A 13 10.72 45.38 -33.22
CA ARG A 13 11.46 44.12 -33.42
C ARG A 13 10.60 43.01 -32.84
N SER A 14 9.87 42.29 -33.68
CA SER A 14 9.22 41.05 -33.29
C SER A 14 10.30 40.06 -32.82
N ARG A 15 10.43 39.91 -31.52
CA ARG A 15 11.27 38.88 -30.97
C ARG A 15 10.65 37.54 -31.42
N ARG A 16 11.27 36.90 -32.40
CA ARG A 16 10.93 35.52 -32.80
C ARG A 16 11.08 34.64 -31.55
N ARG A 17 9.95 34.23 -30.98
CA ARG A 17 9.94 33.18 -29.94
C ARG A 17 10.08 31.86 -30.68
N TYR A 18 11.15 31.13 -30.40
CA TYR A 18 11.30 29.76 -30.90
C TYR A 18 10.25 28.89 -30.25
N PRO A 19 9.59 27.98 -30.98
CA PRO A 19 8.65 27.03 -30.40
C PRO A 19 9.37 26.08 -29.45
N SER A 20 8.66 25.56 -28.46
CA SER A 20 9.19 24.52 -27.56
C SER A 20 9.54 23.27 -28.36
N ILE A 21 10.74 22.71 -28.14
CA ILE A 21 11.20 21.47 -28.76
C ILE A 21 10.70 20.25 -27.97
N PHE A 22 10.30 20.44 -26.74
CA PHE A 22 9.89 19.37 -25.84
C PHE A 22 8.87 18.41 -26.49
N TRP A 23 7.76 18.95 -27.00
CA TRP A 23 6.71 18.13 -27.59
C TRP A 23 7.10 17.36 -28.84
N PRO A 24 7.78 17.96 -29.85
CA PRO A 24 8.24 17.21 -31.00
C PRO A 24 9.25 16.11 -30.64
N MET A 25 10.18 16.37 -29.72
CA MET A 25 11.15 15.37 -29.30
C MET A 25 10.51 14.24 -28.46
N LEU A 26 9.55 14.56 -27.62
CA LEU A 26 8.78 13.57 -26.88
C LEU A 26 8.04 12.61 -27.84
N LEU A 27 7.39 13.15 -28.87
CA LEU A 27 6.67 12.35 -29.86
C LEU A 27 7.60 11.47 -30.69
N ILE A 28 8.76 11.99 -31.09
CA ILE A 28 9.77 11.22 -31.82
C ILE A 28 10.33 10.11 -30.91
N GLY A 29 10.67 10.43 -29.66
CA GLY A 29 11.15 9.45 -28.67
C GLY A 29 10.13 8.35 -28.41
N ALA A 30 8.87 8.71 -28.19
CA ALA A 30 7.77 7.76 -28.03
C ALA A 30 7.60 6.87 -29.28
N GLY A 31 7.69 7.46 -30.48
CA GLY A 31 7.62 6.72 -31.74
C GLY A 31 8.75 5.71 -31.90
N ILE A 32 10.00 6.11 -31.57
CA ILE A 32 11.16 5.20 -31.60
C ILE A 32 10.99 4.07 -30.58
N LEU A 33 10.53 4.37 -29.36
CA LEU A 33 10.29 3.34 -28.33
C LEU A 33 9.21 2.35 -28.76
N LEU A 34 8.12 2.83 -29.37
CA LEU A 34 7.08 1.96 -29.91
C LEU A 34 7.59 1.10 -31.07
N LEU A 35 8.44 1.66 -31.94
CA LEU A 35 9.07 0.91 -33.02
C LEU A 35 10.00 -0.19 -32.48
N LEU A 36 10.88 0.15 -31.54
CA LEU A 36 11.77 -0.83 -30.90
C LEU A 36 11.00 -1.95 -30.19
N ARG A 37 9.86 -1.62 -29.59
CA ARG A 37 8.95 -2.61 -29.03
C ARG A 37 8.34 -3.51 -30.12
N ASN A 38 7.85 -2.93 -31.22
CA ASN A 38 7.24 -3.70 -32.30
C ASN A 38 8.25 -4.64 -33.00
N LEU A 39 9.53 -4.29 -32.92
CA LEU A 39 10.65 -5.10 -33.42
C LEU A 39 11.17 -6.10 -32.37
N GLU A 40 10.48 -6.26 -31.22
CA GLU A 40 10.83 -7.16 -30.12
C GLU A 40 12.18 -6.89 -29.45
N PHE A 41 12.81 -5.73 -29.70
CA PHE A 41 14.04 -5.33 -29.01
C PHE A 41 13.80 -4.94 -27.53
N ILE A 42 12.56 -4.60 -27.17
CA ILE A 42 12.17 -4.19 -25.82
C ILE A 42 11.07 -5.14 -25.31
N SER A 43 11.37 -5.87 -24.23
CA SER A 43 10.40 -6.74 -23.55
C SER A 43 9.31 -5.92 -22.84
N TRP A 44 8.17 -6.54 -22.55
CA TRP A 44 7.10 -5.92 -21.74
C TRP A 44 7.59 -5.40 -20.39
N GLU A 45 8.52 -6.13 -19.80
CA GLU A 45 9.11 -5.80 -18.50
C GLU A 45 9.92 -4.50 -18.55
N SER A 46 10.69 -4.32 -19.63
CA SER A 46 11.46 -3.08 -19.88
C SER A 46 10.55 -1.85 -20.12
N TRP A 47 9.32 -2.06 -20.62
CA TRP A 47 8.36 -0.99 -20.80
C TRP A 47 7.90 -0.37 -19.46
N TYR A 48 7.72 -1.18 -18.43
CA TYR A 48 7.43 -0.69 -17.07
C TYR A 48 8.62 0.06 -16.47
N ALA A 49 9.86 -0.40 -16.75
CA ALA A 49 11.05 0.31 -16.31
C ALA A 49 11.14 1.72 -16.92
N LEU A 50 10.79 1.87 -18.22
CA LEU A 50 10.73 3.19 -18.86
C LEU A 50 9.70 4.14 -18.19
N GLY A 51 8.54 3.60 -17.78
CA GLY A 51 7.56 4.38 -17.03
C GLY A 51 8.13 4.99 -15.73
N ARG A 52 9.09 4.33 -15.10
CA ARG A 52 9.77 4.80 -13.87
C ARG A 52 10.58 6.07 -14.08
N PHE A 53 11.03 6.32 -15.31
CA PHE A 53 11.81 7.51 -15.68
C PHE A 53 10.95 8.73 -16.03
N TRP A 54 9.62 8.71 -15.76
CA TRP A 54 8.76 9.88 -15.97
C TRP A 54 9.27 11.18 -15.32
N PRO A 55 9.97 11.18 -14.13
CA PRO A 55 10.51 12.41 -13.57
C PRO A 55 11.57 13.06 -14.47
N VAL A 56 12.27 12.26 -15.30
CA VAL A 56 13.22 12.77 -16.30
C VAL A 56 12.52 13.68 -17.31
N LEU A 57 11.26 13.38 -17.68
CA LEU A 57 10.47 14.24 -18.56
C LEU A 57 10.21 15.61 -17.95
N LEU A 58 10.04 15.69 -16.61
CA LEU A 58 9.91 16.97 -15.90
C LEU A 58 11.21 17.77 -15.94
N ILE A 59 12.36 17.10 -15.77
CA ILE A 59 13.68 17.71 -15.89
C ILE A 59 13.88 18.26 -17.31
N VAL A 60 13.58 17.46 -18.32
CA VAL A 60 13.64 17.87 -19.75
C VAL A 60 12.74 19.08 -20.01
N TRP A 61 11.52 19.05 -19.51
CA TRP A 61 10.59 20.16 -19.63
C TRP A 61 11.08 21.43 -18.92
N GLY A 62 11.65 21.29 -17.73
CA GLY A 62 12.29 22.39 -16.98
C GLY A 62 13.47 23.00 -17.73
N ILE A 63 14.34 22.18 -18.30
CA ILE A 63 15.47 22.62 -19.13
C ILE A 63 14.97 23.36 -20.37
N ASP A 64 13.95 22.85 -21.07
CA ASP A 64 13.35 23.52 -22.24
C ASP A 64 12.77 24.89 -21.86
N MET A 65 12.15 25.01 -20.69
CA MET A 65 11.60 26.28 -20.20
C MET A 65 12.68 27.30 -19.87
N LEU A 66 13.82 26.87 -19.33
CA LEU A 66 14.93 27.76 -18.95
C LEU A 66 15.75 28.23 -20.15
N PHE A 67 16.07 27.36 -21.09
CA PHE A 67 17.05 27.60 -22.15
C PHE A 67 16.41 27.77 -23.54
N GLY A 68 15.26 27.16 -23.81
CA GLY A 68 14.69 27.01 -25.15
C GLY A 68 14.21 28.27 -25.85
N ARG A 69 14.09 29.44 -25.18
CA ARG A 69 13.34 30.56 -25.71
C ARG A 69 14.12 31.86 -26.03
N ARG A 70 15.44 31.90 -25.80
CA ARG A 70 16.17 33.20 -25.84
C ARG A 70 17.14 33.41 -27.00
N SER A 71 17.69 32.37 -27.60
CA SER A 71 18.61 32.48 -28.73
C SER A 71 18.69 31.18 -29.52
N LEU A 72 19.14 31.23 -30.80
CA LEU A 72 19.39 30.06 -31.64
C LEU A 72 20.44 29.12 -30.97
N PHE A 73 21.42 29.67 -30.30
CA PHE A 73 22.47 28.93 -29.62
C PHE A 73 21.90 28.21 -28.37
N GLY A 74 21.06 28.87 -27.59
CA GLY A 74 20.37 28.23 -26.46
C GLY A 74 19.43 27.12 -26.93
N PHE A 75 18.74 27.28 -28.04
CA PHE A 75 17.91 26.26 -28.65
C PHE A 75 18.72 25.00 -29.05
N LEU A 76 19.89 25.17 -29.72
CA LEU A 76 20.75 24.05 -30.11
C LEU A 76 21.34 23.32 -28.91
N ILE A 77 21.82 24.04 -27.89
CA ILE A 77 22.32 23.45 -26.64
C ILE A 77 21.22 22.63 -25.96
N ASN A 78 20.02 23.20 -25.84
CA ASN A 78 18.87 22.53 -25.25
C ASN A 78 18.51 21.24 -25.99
N ALA A 79 18.48 21.28 -27.35
CA ALA A 79 18.19 20.11 -28.16
C ALA A 79 19.24 18.99 -27.96
N VAL A 80 20.52 19.35 -27.88
CA VAL A 80 21.62 18.41 -27.64
C VAL A 80 21.51 17.82 -26.22
N LEU A 81 21.23 18.63 -25.20
CA LEU A 81 21.08 18.15 -23.82
C LEU A 81 19.90 17.19 -23.69
N ILE A 82 18.75 17.51 -24.28
CA ILE A 82 17.58 16.64 -24.28
C ILE A 82 17.88 15.33 -25.00
N LEU A 83 18.54 15.40 -26.16
CA LEU A 83 18.93 14.21 -26.91
C LEU A 83 19.88 13.32 -26.12
N LEU A 84 20.92 13.89 -25.51
CA LEU A 84 21.89 13.15 -24.69
C LEU A 84 21.21 12.50 -23.48
N LEU A 85 20.28 13.20 -22.85
CA LEU A 85 19.54 12.67 -21.71
C LEU A 85 18.61 11.51 -22.12
N LEU A 86 17.88 11.64 -23.23
CA LEU A 86 17.05 10.57 -23.77
C LEU A 86 17.89 9.35 -24.20
N VAL A 87 18.99 9.56 -24.90
CA VAL A 87 19.91 8.49 -25.27
C VAL A 87 20.52 7.83 -24.04
N GLY A 88 20.88 8.62 -23.02
CA GLY A 88 21.38 8.13 -21.73
C GLY A 88 20.39 7.21 -21.04
N VAL A 89 19.11 7.60 -20.98
CA VAL A 89 18.04 6.77 -20.39
C VAL A 89 17.84 5.47 -21.19
N VAL A 90 17.81 5.55 -22.52
CA VAL A 90 17.67 4.36 -23.37
C VAL A 90 18.85 3.40 -23.18
N LEU A 91 20.09 3.92 -23.19
CA LEU A 91 21.28 3.12 -22.93
C LEU A 91 21.27 2.52 -21.53
N LEU A 92 20.84 3.30 -20.52
CA LEU A 92 20.71 2.81 -19.16
C LEU A 92 19.72 1.64 -19.07
N VAL A 93 18.59 1.69 -19.77
CA VAL A 93 17.61 0.60 -19.81
C VAL A 93 18.14 -0.62 -20.54
N ILE A 94 18.88 -0.44 -21.65
CA ILE A 94 19.41 -1.56 -22.46
C ILE A 94 20.62 -2.25 -21.78
N VAL A 95 21.52 -1.46 -21.21
CA VAL A 95 22.82 -1.97 -20.69
C VAL A 95 22.77 -2.12 -19.16
N GLY A 96 21.96 -1.33 -18.48
CA GLY A 96 21.95 -1.23 -17.02
C GLY A 96 21.47 -2.51 -16.32
N GLY A 97 20.68 -3.35 -16.97
CA GLY A 97 20.29 -4.67 -16.44
C GLY A 97 21.49 -5.58 -16.12
N ASN A 98 22.62 -5.37 -16.80
CA ASN A 98 23.88 -6.11 -16.58
C ASN A 98 24.84 -5.41 -15.61
N MET A 99 24.49 -4.22 -15.09
CA MET A 99 25.31 -3.46 -14.16
C MET A 99 24.79 -3.62 -12.73
N PRO A 100 25.51 -4.27 -11.79
CA PRO A 100 25.04 -4.47 -10.41
C PRO A 100 24.65 -3.17 -9.68
N ALA A 101 25.34 -2.07 -10.00
CA ALA A 101 25.08 -0.76 -9.36
C ALA A 101 23.74 -0.11 -9.75
N VAL A 102 23.12 -0.49 -10.87
CA VAL A 102 21.90 0.12 -11.42
C VAL A 102 20.82 -0.89 -11.79
N SER A 103 21.13 -2.18 -11.73
CA SER A 103 20.17 -3.26 -12.06
C SER A 103 18.90 -3.16 -11.20
N HIS A 104 19.02 -2.83 -9.93
CA HIS A 104 17.89 -2.63 -9.02
C HIS A 104 16.96 -1.47 -9.42
N LEU A 105 17.45 -0.51 -10.23
CA LEU A 105 16.63 0.59 -10.75
C LEU A 105 15.84 0.19 -12.01
N ILE A 106 16.28 -0.83 -12.72
CA ILE A 106 15.81 -1.16 -14.06
C ILE A 106 15.09 -2.49 -14.11
N THR A 107 15.57 -3.49 -13.34
CA THR A 107 14.90 -4.78 -13.24
C THR A 107 13.52 -4.59 -12.61
N PRO A 108 12.45 -5.01 -13.29
CA PRO A 108 11.14 -5.04 -12.67
C PRO A 108 11.22 -5.96 -11.45
N THR A 109 10.73 -5.47 -10.33
CA THR A 109 10.62 -6.30 -9.13
C THR A 109 9.63 -7.42 -9.45
N VAL A 110 10.14 -8.64 -9.52
CA VAL A 110 9.31 -9.82 -9.82
C VAL A 110 8.45 -10.12 -8.60
N MET A 111 7.18 -10.42 -8.83
CA MET A 111 6.29 -10.92 -7.80
C MET A 111 6.59 -12.39 -7.59
N HIS A 112 6.86 -12.77 -6.38
CA HIS A 112 7.05 -14.14 -5.95
C HIS A 112 5.81 -14.62 -5.22
N LEU A 113 5.49 -15.90 -5.35
CA LEU A 113 4.50 -16.59 -4.54
C LEU A 113 5.23 -17.65 -3.72
N ARG A 114 5.05 -17.62 -2.40
CA ARG A 114 5.64 -18.59 -1.48
C ARG A 114 4.57 -19.18 -0.61
N HIS A 115 4.51 -20.50 -0.59
CA HIS A 115 3.75 -21.23 0.39
C HIS A 115 4.52 -21.27 1.71
N ILE A 116 3.89 -20.89 2.79
CA ILE A 116 4.42 -21.01 4.15
C ILE A 116 3.56 -21.98 4.92
N GLU A 117 4.18 -22.78 5.79
CA GLU A 117 3.50 -23.70 6.68
C GLU A 117 4.37 -23.97 7.91
N TYR A 118 3.74 -24.04 9.07
CA TYR A 118 4.37 -24.50 10.28
C TYR A 118 3.43 -25.46 11.03
N PRO A 119 3.89 -26.67 11.40
CA PRO A 119 3.04 -27.67 12.02
C PRO A 119 2.65 -27.29 13.46
N LEU A 120 1.49 -27.75 13.91
CA LEU A 120 1.06 -27.63 15.28
C LEU A 120 1.75 -28.74 16.11
N GLY A 121 2.59 -28.36 17.09
CA GLY A 121 3.25 -29.28 17.98
C GLY A 121 2.35 -29.69 19.14
N ASP A 122 2.46 -30.97 19.61
CA ASP A 122 1.61 -31.51 20.66
C ASP A 122 1.75 -30.81 22.03
N GLU A 123 2.89 -30.17 22.29
CA GLU A 123 3.17 -29.47 23.58
C GLU A 123 2.77 -27.98 23.53
N VAL A 124 2.36 -27.46 22.36
CA VAL A 124 2.03 -26.04 22.17
C VAL A 124 0.61 -25.77 22.68
N THR A 125 0.49 -24.86 23.63
CA THR A 125 -0.77 -24.50 24.28
C THR A 125 -1.30 -23.12 23.87
N ARG A 126 -0.46 -22.28 23.26
CA ARG A 126 -0.80 -20.93 22.77
C ARG A 126 0.16 -20.50 21.67
N ALA A 127 -0.23 -19.51 20.89
CA ALA A 127 0.67 -18.89 19.92
C ALA A 127 0.51 -17.37 19.87
N ASN A 128 1.64 -16.70 19.66
CA ASN A 128 1.71 -15.27 19.39
C ASN A 128 2.04 -15.09 17.91
N VAL A 129 1.18 -14.44 17.15
CA VAL A 129 1.37 -14.27 15.71
C VAL A 129 1.38 -12.79 15.38
N GLN A 130 2.49 -12.34 14.84
CA GLN A 130 2.66 -10.98 14.34
C GLN A 130 2.69 -10.99 12.81
N ILE A 131 1.84 -10.18 12.18
CA ILE A 131 1.75 -10.08 10.72
C ILE A 131 1.81 -8.60 10.31
N ASP A 132 2.83 -8.24 9.56
CA ASP A 132 2.88 -6.97 8.82
C ASP A 132 2.46 -7.22 7.36
N TRP A 133 1.25 -6.80 7.03
CA TRP A 133 0.66 -7.01 5.70
C TRP A 133 1.24 -6.09 4.61
N SER A 134 2.00 -5.08 5.01
CA SER A 134 2.50 -4.08 4.07
C SER A 134 1.36 -3.43 3.26
N SER A 135 1.45 -3.40 1.93
CA SER A 135 0.44 -2.74 1.07
C SER A 135 -0.31 -3.69 0.13
N LEU A 136 -0.09 -4.99 0.26
CA LEU A 136 -0.79 -5.99 -0.55
C LEU A 136 -2.11 -6.38 0.10
N PRO A 137 -3.14 -6.69 -0.69
CA PRO A 137 -4.38 -7.22 -0.16
C PRO A 137 -4.13 -8.49 0.66
N GLY A 138 -4.86 -8.65 1.76
CA GLY A 138 -4.70 -9.76 2.67
C GLY A 138 -6.00 -10.39 3.11
N LYS A 139 -5.95 -11.70 3.33
CA LYS A 139 -7.03 -12.46 3.92
C LYS A 139 -6.49 -13.34 5.05
N LEU A 140 -7.16 -13.28 6.20
CA LEU A 140 -6.89 -14.16 7.33
C LEU A 140 -8.14 -14.97 7.65
N THR A 141 -7.99 -16.29 7.80
CA THR A 141 -9.09 -17.20 8.15
C THR A 141 -8.60 -18.32 9.07
N SER A 142 -9.53 -19.15 9.53
CA SER A 142 -9.21 -20.39 10.24
C SER A 142 -8.77 -21.49 9.28
N LEU A 143 -7.89 -22.39 9.77
CA LEU A 143 -7.56 -23.65 9.11
C LEU A 143 -8.70 -24.67 9.31
N ASP A 144 -8.92 -25.50 8.28
CA ASP A 144 -9.86 -26.62 8.35
C ASP A 144 -9.23 -27.87 9.00
N THR A 145 -7.90 -27.91 9.11
CA THR A 145 -7.13 -29.07 9.62
C THR A 145 -6.41 -28.74 10.91
N ALA A 146 -6.21 -29.75 11.76
CA ALA A 146 -5.50 -29.61 13.05
C ALA A 146 -3.99 -29.81 12.93
N GLU A 147 -3.45 -30.03 11.72
CA GLU A 147 -2.05 -30.43 11.53
C GLU A 147 -1.08 -29.24 11.57
N SER A 148 -1.55 -28.06 11.16
CA SER A 148 -0.72 -26.87 11.06
C SER A 148 -1.17 -25.79 12.05
N LEU A 149 -0.20 -25.04 12.59
CA LEU A 149 -0.44 -23.84 13.39
C LEU A 149 -0.73 -22.64 12.51
N ILE A 150 0.02 -22.49 11.43
CA ILE A 150 -0.14 -21.49 10.39
C ILE A 150 0.14 -22.13 9.04
N ALA A 151 -0.65 -21.75 8.03
CA ALA A 151 -0.37 -22.05 6.63
C ALA A 151 -0.84 -20.87 5.76
N GLY A 152 -0.20 -20.67 4.62
CA GLY A 152 -0.61 -19.57 3.74
C GLY A 152 0.13 -19.51 2.43
N ASP A 153 -0.46 -18.77 1.49
CA ASP A 153 0.12 -18.47 0.18
C ASP A 153 0.37 -16.96 0.11
N ILE A 154 1.65 -16.59 0.11
CA ILE A 154 2.09 -15.21 0.28
C ILE A 154 2.67 -14.68 -1.03
N ALA A 155 2.03 -13.66 -1.60
CA ALA A 155 2.57 -12.93 -2.73
C ALA A 155 3.44 -11.78 -2.23
N TYR A 156 4.70 -11.68 -2.67
CA TYR A 156 5.62 -10.65 -2.19
C TYR A 156 6.58 -10.15 -3.26
N GLN A 157 7.12 -8.95 -3.03
CA GLN A 157 8.20 -8.36 -3.82
C GLN A 157 9.35 -8.01 -2.89
N GLY A 158 10.56 -8.42 -3.21
CA GLY A 158 11.71 -8.19 -2.33
C GLY A 158 11.96 -9.35 -1.40
N GLU A 159 11.99 -9.14 -0.11
CA GLU A 159 12.30 -10.15 0.88
C GLU A 159 11.08 -10.43 1.77
N LEU A 160 10.71 -11.71 1.88
CA LEU A 160 9.68 -12.20 2.79
C LEU A 160 10.38 -12.82 4.01
N MET A 161 10.11 -12.27 5.17
CA MET A 161 10.54 -12.79 6.46
C MET A 161 9.41 -13.64 7.05
N PHE A 162 9.68 -14.91 7.26
CA PHE A 162 8.81 -15.83 7.97
C PHE A 162 9.65 -16.53 9.03
N ASP A 163 9.62 -15.99 10.23
CA ASP A 163 10.40 -16.45 11.36
C ASP A 163 9.51 -17.12 12.40
N VAL A 164 9.94 -18.28 12.88
CA VAL A 164 9.23 -19.05 13.88
C VAL A 164 10.19 -19.36 15.04
N HIS A 165 9.81 -18.93 16.23
CA HIS A 165 10.53 -19.15 17.46
C HIS A 165 9.73 -20.07 18.41
N PRO A 166 9.97 -21.39 18.37
CA PRO A 166 9.28 -22.32 19.24
C PRO A 166 9.86 -22.27 20.67
N HIS A 167 8.97 -22.12 21.63
CA HIS A 167 9.24 -22.32 23.07
C HIS A 167 8.54 -23.58 23.54
N LYS A 168 8.74 -23.94 24.79
CA LYS A 168 8.20 -25.21 25.29
C LYS A 168 6.66 -25.27 25.23
N GLU A 169 5.98 -24.19 25.60
CA GLU A 169 4.52 -24.14 25.73
C GLU A 169 3.87 -23.17 24.74
N TYR A 170 4.64 -22.36 24.06
CA TYR A 170 4.12 -21.38 23.07
C TYR A 170 5.04 -21.22 21.88
N VAL A 171 4.49 -20.71 20.81
CA VAL A 171 5.23 -20.39 19.57
C VAL A 171 5.04 -18.92 19.24
N GLU A 172 6.14 -18.24 18.91
CA GLU A 172 6.11 -16.90 18.32
C GLU A 172 6.33 -17.00 16.82
N ILE A 173 5.45 -16.37 16.05
CA ILE A 173 5.54 -16.34 14.60
C ILE A 173 5.55 -14.88 14.16
N THR A 174 6.52 -14.53 13.32
CA THR A 174 6.60 -13.23 12.67
C THR A 174 6.55 -13.42 11.16
N LEU A 175 5.58 -12.78 10.52
CA LEU A 175 5.43 -12.72 9.08
C LEU A 175 5.49 -11.27 8.65
N ASP A 176 6.55 -10.90 7.94
CA ASP A 176 6.84 -9.53 7.54
C ASP A 176 7.39 -9.49 6.11
N HIS A 177 7.30 -8.34 5.47
CA HIS A 177 7.68 -8.14 4.09
C HIS A 177 8.42 -6.83 3.88
N TYR A 178 9.66 -6.94 3.44
CA TYR A 178 10.47 -5.79 3.06
C TYR A 178 10.43 -5.58 1.54
N ALA A 179 9.64 -4.61 1.11
CA ALA A 179 9.61 -4.24 -0.30
C ALA A 179 10.94 -3.61 -0.71
N SER A 180 11.71 -4.26 -1.58
CA SER A 180 12.94 -3.69 -2.11
C SER A 180 12.64 -2.55 -3.10
N GLY A 181 12.80 -1.36 -2.65
CA GLY A 181 13.32 -0.20 -3.37
C GLY A 181 12.64 0.31 -4.61
N ALA A 182 11.35 0.64 -4.62
CA ALA A 182 10.83 1.55 -5.63
C ALA A 182 9.80 2.50 -5.04
N TRP A 183 10.13 3.76 -4.96
CA TRP A 183 9.23 4.81 -4.49
C TRP A 183 8.02 5.10 -5.41
N VAL A 184 7.92 4.45 -6.56
CA VAL A 184 6.75 4.55 -7.46
C VAL A 184 6.39 3.15 -7.91
N GLN A 185 5.42 2.57 -7.24
CA GLN A 185 4.73 1.38 -7.73
C GLN A 185 3.59 1.86 -8.63
N PHE A 186 3.68 1.59 -9.94
CA PHE A 186 2.53 1.77 -10.81
C PHE A 186 1.53 0.64 -10.56
N PRO A 187 0.22 0.93 -10.44
CA PRO A 187 -0.79 -0.10 -10.33
C PRO A 187 -0.66 -1.07 -11.50
N ARG A 188 -0.41 -2.33 -11.21
CA ARG A 188 -0.47 -3.39 -12.22
C ARG A 188 -1.93 -3.73 -12.46
N TRP A 189 -2.50 -3.17 -13.51
CA TRP A 189 -3.83 -3.50 -13.94
C TRP A 189 -3.86 -4.94 -14.49
N GLY A 190 -4.68 -5.81 -13.90
CA GLY A 190 -5.04 -7.11 -14.45
C GLY A 190 -4.47 -8.36 -13.79
N ARG A 191 -4.03 -8.32 -12.54
CA ARG A 191 -3.73 -9.52 -11.75
C ARG A 191 -4.33 -9.40 -10.35
N GLU A 192 -5.54 -9.89 -10.22
CA GLU A 192 -6.27 -10.00 -8.94
C GLU A 192 -5.70 -11.07 -8.00
N ASP A 193 -4.70 -11.86 -8.46
CA ASP A 193 -4.18 -13.03 -7.76
C ASP A 193 -3.06 -12.73 -6.75
N TYR A 194 -2.58 -11.50 -6.66
CA TYR A 194 -1.49 -11.16 -5.73
C TYR A 194 -2.04 -10.67 -4.39
N ARG A 195 -2.30 -11.62 -3.51
CA ARG A 195 -2.72 -11.36 -2.14
C ARG A 195 -1.99 -12.27 -1.16
N TRP A 196 -2.08 -11.95 0.09
CA TRP A 196 -1.73 -12.85 1.18
C TRP A 196 -2.97 -13.62 1.61
N ASP A 197 -2.89 -14.93 1.60
CA ASP A 197 -3.91 -15.82 2.14
C ASP A 197 -3.29 -16.55 3.33
N VAL A 198 -3.58 -16.08 4.54
CA VAL A 198 -3.03 -16.62 5.79
C VAL A 198 -4.14 -17.34 6.54
N ARG A 199 -3.84 -18.52 7.01
CA ARG A 199 -4.77 -19.37 7.79
C ARG A 199 -4.13 -19.81 9.07
N LEU A 200 -4.85 -19.67 10.18
CA LEU A 200 -4.39 -20.01 11.52
C LEU A 200 -5.21 -21.16 12.13
N THR A 201 -4.60 -21.89 13.05
CA THR A 201 -5.26 -22.98 13.76
C THR A 201 -6.41 -22.47 14.65
N PRO A 202 -7.58 -23.13 14.65
CA PRO A 202 -8.65 -22.84 15.60
C PRO A 202 -8.50 -23.56 16.96
N HIS A 203 -7.44 -24.34 17.16
CA HIS A 203 -7.37 -25.33 18.25
C HIS A 203 -6.66 -24.83 19.52
N LEU A 204 -6.10 -23.62 19.52
CA LEU A 204 -5.44 -23.06 20.68
C LEU A 204 -5.63 -21.54 20.76
N PRO A 205 -5.47 -20.94 21.96
CA PRO A 205 -5.51 -19.50 22.16
C PRO A 205 -4.42 -18.78 21.37
N LEU A 206 -4.84 -17.70 20.67
CA LEU A 206 -3.99 -16.87 19.83
C LEU A 206 -3.93 -15.44 20.38
N ALA A 207 -2.72 -14.90 20.48
CA ALA A 207 -2.49 -13.47 20.57
C ALA A 207 -2.05 -12.96 19.18
N LEU A 208 -2.82 -12.04 18.59
CA LEU A 208 -2.60 -11.55 17.24
C LEU A 208 -2.17 -10.08 17.28
N SER A 209 -1.07 -9.77 16.59
CA SER A 209 -0.63 -8.41 16.33
C SER A 209 -0.56 -8.20 14.83
N MET A 210 -1.35 -7.27 14.30
CA MET A 210 -1.48 -7.04 12.86
C MET A 210 -1.27 -5.58 12.52
N ASP A 211 -0.41 -5.31 11.54
CA ASP A 211 -0.23 -4.01 10.91
C ASP A 211 -0.72 -4.10 9.46
N THR A 212 -1.65 -3.22 9.08
CA THR A 212 -2.21 -3.18 7.74
C THR A 212 -1.84 -1.90 7.02
N GLY A 213 -1.31 -2.01 5.83
CA GLY A 213 -0.89 -0.86 5.03
C GLY A 213 -2.04 -0.20 4.24
N SER A 214 -1.89 -0.12 2.91
CA SER A 214 -2.86 0.56 2.02
C SER A 214 -3.73 -0.39 1.18
N GLY A 215 -3.71 -1.68 1.47
CA GLY A 215 -4.45 -2.74 0.77
C GLY A 215 -5.93 -2.84 1.17
N VAL A 216 -6.53 -3.94 0.76
CA VAL A 216 -7.85 -4.38 1.21
C VAL A 216 -7.67 -5.65 2.03
N TYR A 217 -8.17 -5.66 3.25
CA TYR A 217 -7.95 -6.73 4.21
C TYR A 217 -9.25 -7.31 4.71
N GLU A 218 -9.35 -8.63 4.64
CA GLU A 218 -10.45 -9.44 5.18
C GLU A 218 -9.90 -10.29 6.32
N LEU A 219 -10.12 -9.89 7.56
CA LEU A 219 -9.62 -10.53 8.76
C LEU A 219 -10.78 -11.26 9.44
N ASP A 220 -10.97 -12.54 9.10
CA ASP A 220 -12.04 -13.37 9.64
C ASP A 220 -11.52 -14.20 10.81
N LEU A 221 -11.83 -13.76 12.02
CA LEU A 221 -11.45 -14.41 13.28
C LEU A 221 -12.58 -15.27 13.86
N ALA A 222 -13.75 -15.37 13.21
CA ALA A 222 -14.93 -16.05 13.74
C ALA A 222 -14.66 -17.51 14.17
N GLY A 223 -13.81 -18.21 13.42
CA GLY A 223 -13.42 -19.60 13.70
C GLY A 223 -12.19 -19.74 14.60
N LEU A 224 -11.59 -18.67 15.12
CA LEU A 224 -10.35 -18.69 15.88
C LEU A 224 -10.59 -18.44 17.37
N GLN A 225 -9.69 -18.92 18.22
CA GLN A 225 -9.67 -18.62 19.65
C GLN A 225 -8.72 -17.46 19.93
N VAL A 226 -9.10 -16.23 19.52
CA VAL A 226 -8.28 -15.04 19.75
C VAL A 226 -8.59 -14.47 21.11
N VAL A 227 -7.59 -14.38 21.98
CA VAL A 227 -7.70 -13.86 23.35
C VAL A 227 -7.14 -12.46 23.51
N ASP A 228 -6.20 -12.08 22.65
CA ASP A 228 -5.56 -10.77 22.61
C ASP A 228 -5.41 -10.33 21.14
N LEU A 229 -5.83 -9.12 20.84
CA LEU A 229 -5.77 -8.56 19.49
C LEU A 229 -5.20 -7.15 19.53
N PHE A 230 -4.13 -6.94 18.79
CA PHE A 230 -3.67 -5.61 18.39
C PHE A 230 -3.79 -5.46 16.88
N LEU A 231 -4.47 -4.40 16.44
CA LEU A 231 -4.61 -4.07 15.02
C LEU A 231 -4.25 -2.61 14.79
N ASP A 232 -3.19 -2.35 14.05
CA ASP A 232 -2.92 -1.04 13.45
C ASP A 232 -3.52 -1.02 12.03
N ALA A 233 -4.56 -0.22 11.86
CA ALA A 233 -5.27 -0.09 10.60
C ALA A 233 -4.72 1.13 9.83
N GLY A 234 -3.93 0.88 8.79
CA GLY A 234 -3.30 1.91 7.98
C GLY A 234 -4.29 2.74 7.12
N SER A 235 -3.94 2.96 5.87
CA SER A 235 -4.77 3.75 4.93
C SER A 235 -5.69 2.89 4.05
N GLY A 236 -5.57 1.58 4.13
CA GLY A 236 -6.37 0.61 3.39
C GLY A 236 -7.76 0.40 3.98
N SER A 237 -8.53 -0.48 3.35
CA SER A 237 -9.85 -0.90 3.86
C SER A 237 -9.70 -2.18 4.66
N VAL A 238 -10.18 -2.20 5.89
CA VAL A 238 -10.16 -3.37 6.76
C VAL A 238 -11.58 -3.80 7.10
N THR A 239 -11.87 -5.09 6.90
CA THR A 239 -13.05 -5.77 7.44
C THR A 239 -12.55 -6.80 8.45
N LEU A 240 -12.91 -6.61 9.71
CA LEU A 240 -12.55 -7.48 10.84
C LEU A 240 -13.79 -8.16 11.37
N THR A 241 -13.89 -9.47 11.21
CA THR A 241 -14.91 -10.29 11.89
C THR A 241 -14.33 -10.81 13.19
N LEU A 242 -14.98 -10.51 14.33
CA LEU A 242 -14.50 -10.92 15.65
C LEU A 242 -14.71 -12.42 15.91
N PRO A 243 -13.97 -13.02 16.85
CA PRO A 243 -14.19 -14.42 17.26
C PRO A 243 -15.62 -14.64 17.71
N ALA A 244 -16.19 -15.79 17.33
CA ALA A 244 -17.55 -16.13 17.73
C ALA A 244 -17.67 -16.65 19.18
N GLN A 245 -16.56 -16.97 19.83
CA GLN A 245 -16.52 -17.56 21.19
C GLN A 245 -15.25 -17.12 21.93
N GLY A 246 -15.36 -17.03 23.24
CA GLY A 246 -14.25 -16.67 24.15
C GLY A 246 -14.15 -15.16 24.37
N GLY A 247 -13.58 -14.78 25.52
CA GLY A 247 -13.28 -13.38 25.83
C GLY A 247 -12.13 -12.85 24.99
N LEU A 248 -12.30 -11.68 24.39
CA LEU A 248 -11.29 -10.99 23.61
C LEU A 248 -10.96 -9.64 24.26
N ASP A 249 -9.68 -9.36 24.51
CA ASP A 249 -9.18 -8.00 24.77
C ASP A 249 -8.55 -7.48 23.47
N GLY A 250 -9.20 -6.52 22.83
CA GLY A 250 -8.77 -5.96 21.55
C GLY A 250 -8.40 -4.49 21.64
N ARG A 251 -7.26 -4.13 21.09
CA ARG A 251 -6.85 -2.75 20.84
C ARG A 251 -6.73 -2.51 19.34
N ILE A 252 -7.41 -1.49 18.86
CA ILE A 252 -7.41 -1.11 17.45
C ILE A 252 -6.98 0.35 17.33
N GLU A 253 -5.91 0.57 16.60
CA GLU A 253 -5.44 1.90 16.20
C GLU A 253 -5.95 2.16 14.77
N GLY A 254 -6.90 3.08 14.65
CA GLY A 254 -7.55 3.41 13.39
C GLY A 254 -6.71 4.36 12.53
N GLY A 255 -6.54 4.03 11.27
CA GLY A 255 -5.81 4.85 10.29
C GLY A 255 -6.69 5.84 9.53
N SER A 256 -6.40 6.01 8.24
CA SER A 256 -7.17 6.89 7.34
C SER A 256 -8.19 6.14 6.48
N GLY A 257 -8.07 4.82 6.39
CA GLY A 257 -9.00 3.97 5.64
C GLY A 257 -10.26 3.61 6.43
N PRO A 258 -11.28 3.07 5.75
CA PRO A 258 -12.48 2.56 6.39
C PRO A 258 -12.20 1.27 7.16
N LEU A 259 -12.69 1.19 8.39
CA LEU A 259 -12.65 0.01 9.25
C LEU A 259 -14.08 -0.47 9.52
N ARG A 260 -14.38 -1.70 9.15
CA ARG A 260 -15.63 -2.39 9.44
C ARG A 260 -15.35 -3.52 10.43
N ILE A 261 -16.03 -3.50 11.55
CA ILE A 261 -15.93 -4.52 12.59
C ILE A 261 -17.27 -5.25 12.66
N VAL A 262 -17.23 -6.55 12.41
CA VAL A 262 -18.40 -7.41 12.47
C VAL A 262 -18.42 -8.12 13.82
N LEU A 263 -19.44 -7.81 14.63
CA LEU A 263 -19.69 -8.41 15.93
C LEU A 263 -20.65 -9.59 15.75
N PRO A 264 -20.23 -10.83 16.01
CA PRO A 264 -21.07 -12.01 15.88
C PRO A 264 -22.37 -11.92 16.68
N ASP A 265 -23.44 -12.55 16.16
CA ASP A 265 -24.73 -12.59 16.84
C ASP A 265 -24.64 -13.24 18.22
N GLY A 266 -25.23 -12.61 19.24
CA GLY A 266 -25.25 -13.10 20.61
C GLY A 266 -23.96 -12.87 21.39
N MET A 267 -22.96 -12.22 20.79
CA MET A 267 -21.75 -11.81 21.51
C MET A 267 -21.97 -10.53 22.29
N GLU A 268 -21.61 -10.54 23.56
CA GLU A 268 -21.64 -9.35 24.42
C GLU A 268 -20.32 -8.57 24.26
N ALA A 269 -20.44 -7.26 24.16
CA ALA A 269 -19.29 -6.41 23.86
C ALA A 269 -19.32 -5.08 24.62
N ARG A 270 -18.14 -4.61 25.01
CA ARG A 270 -17.86 -3.24 25.44
C ARG A 270 -16.88 -2.61 24.47
N VAL A 271 -17.24 -1.47 23.92
CA VAL A 271 -16.42 -0.68 23.01
C VAL A 271 -16.07 0.63 23.68
N VAL A 272 -14.79 0.84 23.93
CA VAL A 272 -14.22 2.10 24.43
C VAL A 272 -13.60 2.82 23.25
N ARG A 273 -14.13 3.97 22.90
CA ARG A 273 -13.65 4.77 21.78
C ARG A 273 -12.96 6.04 22.26
N GLU A 274 -11.76 6.29 21.72
CA GLU A 274 -11.12 7.59 21.66
C GLU A 274 -11.41 8.20 20.29
N ALA A 275 -12.05 9.36 20.25
CA ALA A 275 -12.60 9.92 19.02
C ALA A 275 -11.51 10.50 18.11
N GLY A 276 -11.58 10.15 16.83
CA GLY A 276 -10.81 10.78 15.76
C GLY A 276 -11.67 11.73 14.91
N SER A 277 -11.18 12.07 13.72
CA SER A 277 -11.90 12.96 12.80
C SER A 277 -12.84 12.22 11.83
N GLY A 278 -12.82 10.88 11.82
CA GLY A 278 -13.67 10.05 10.98
C GLY A 278 -15.10 9.87 11.51
N SER A 279 -16.00 9.33 10.68
CA SER A 279 -17.34 8.95 11.10
C SER A 279 -17.31 7.70 11.96
N PHE A 280 -18.24 7.62 12.94
CA PHE A 280 -18.38 6.44 13.80
C PHE A 280 -19.84 5.97 13.81
N HIS A 281 -20.05 4.68 13.55
CA HIS A 281 -21.37 4.06 13.52
C HIS A 281 -21.31 2.74 14.27
N VAL A 282 -22.30 2.52 15.13
CA VAL A 282 -22.41 1.29 15.91
C VAL A 282 -23.75 0.60 15.65
N ASP A 283 -23.76 -0.71 15.80
CA ASP A 283 -24.95 -1.54 15.78
C ASP A 283 -25.96 -1.11 16.87
N GLN A 284 -27.24 -1.34 16.64
CA GLN A 284 -28.31 -1.01 17.58
C GLN A 284 -28.25 -1.77 18.92
N ARG A 285 -27.53 -2.89 18.96
CA ARG A 285 -27.26 -3.66 20.19
C ARG A 285 -26.37 -2.92 21.18
N LEU A 286 -25.51 -2.01 20.67
CA LEU A 286 -24.56 -1.26 21.48
C LEU A 286 -25.17 0.07 21.91
N ARG A 287 -25.34 0.27 23.23
CA ARG A 287 -25.85 1.50 23.82
C ARG A 287 -24.74 2.31 24.43
N LEU A 288 -24.80 3.62 24.23
CA LEU A 288 -23.86 4.55 24.87
C LEU A 288 -24.13 4.57 26.36
N VAL A 289 -23.17 4.17 27.18
CA VAL A 289 -23.24 4.15 28.63
C VAL A 289 -22.48 5.30 29.29
N GLU A 290 -21.44 5.79 28.61
CA GLU A 290 -20.63 6.92 29.08
C GLU A 290 -20.11 7.73 27.90
N GLY A 291 -19.92 9.04 28.04
CA GLY A 291 -19.37 9.93 27.01
C GLY A 291 -20.44 10.56 26.11
N GLN A 292 -20.06 10.85 24.86
CA GLN A 292 -20.92 11.48 23.86
C GLN A 292 -20.85 10.71 22.52
N PRO A 293 -21.94 10.69 21.72
CA PRO A 293 -22.00 9.92 20.48
C PRO A 293 -20.93 10.34 19.44
N ASP A 294 -20.62 11.63 19.38
CA ASP A 294 -19.69 12.22 18.40
C ASP A 294 -18.27 12.45 18.97
N ASP A 295 -18.02 12.07 20.21
CA ASP A 295 -16.77 12.26 20.94
C ASP A 295 -16.33 10.94 21.58
N ASP A 296 -15.44 10.99 22.59
CA ASP A 296 -15.06 9.84 23.39
C ASP A 296 -16.27 9.21 24.07
N GLY A 297 -16.30 7.90 24.11
CA GLY A 297 -17.41 7.22 24.75
C GLY A 297 -17.22 5.72 24.96
N ILE A 298 -18.15 5.16 25.73
CA ILE A 298 -18.23 3.74 26.01
C ILE A 298 -19.60 3.23 25.58
N TRP A 299 -19.59 2.22 24.74
CA TRP A 299 -20.80 1.53 24.28
C TRP A 299 -20.79 0.10 24.77
N GLU A 300 -21.94 -0.40 25.18
CA GLU A 300 -22.09 -1.76 25.68
C GLU A 300 -23.35 -2.42 25.13
N THR A 301 -23.28 -3.74 24.98
CA THR A 301 -24.46 -4.57 24.84
C THR A 301 -25.12 -4.77 26.22
N ASP A 302 -26.43 -5.09 26.23
CA ASP A 302 -27.21 -5.17 27.48
C ASP A 302 -26.69 -6.22 28.49
N GLY A 303 -26.06 -7.28 28.03
CA GLY A 303 -25.59 -8.41 28.85
C GLY A 303 -24.12 -8.38 29.20
N PHE A 304 -23.35 -7.35 28.83
CA PHE A 304 -21.89 -7.36 28.94
C PHE A 304 -21.37 -7.61 30.37
N ASP A 305 -21.95 -6.98 31.38
CA ASP A 305 -21.50 -7.13 32.78
C ASP A 305 -21.76 -8.53 33.37
N GLU A 306 -22.67 -9.30 32.78
CA GLU A 306 -23.02 -10.66 33.19
C GLU A 306 -22.22 -11.72 32.37
N ALA A 307 -21.63 -11.30 31.24
CA ALA A 307 -20.86 -12.17 30.36
C ALA A 307 -19.45 -12.40 30.91
N GLY A 308 -19.11 -13.65 31.20
CA GLY A 308 -17.76 -14.01 31.62
C GLY A 308 -16.73 -14.06 30.46
N ASP A 309 -17.22 -13.99 29.22
CA ASP A 309 -16.47 -14.17 27.98
C ASP A 309 -16.78 -13.06 26.93
N GLY A 310 -17.18 -11.89 27.43
CA GLY A 310 -17.46 -10.71 26.58
C GLY A 310 -16.20 -10.17 25.87
N VAL A 311 -16.44 -9.46 24.77
CA VAL A 311 -15.41 -8.76 24.00
C VAL A 311 -15.20 -7.37 24.54
N LEU A 312 -13.95 -7.01 24.86
CA LEU A 312 -13.54 -5.64 25.19
C LEU A 312 -12.73 -5.09 24.02
N LEU A 313 -13.27 -4.08 23.32
CA LEU A 313 -12.56 -3.36 22.27
C LEU A 313 -12.19 -1.95 22.71
N ARG A 314 -10.92 -1.60 22.58
CA ARG A 314 -10.43 -0.22 22.71
C ARG A 314 -10.07 0.28 21.33
N ILE A 315 -10.74 1.33 20.85
CA ILE A 315 -10.55 1.87 19.50
C ILE A 315 -10.05 3.30 19.62
N GLU A 316 -8.80 3.52 19.23
CA GLU A 316 -8.24 4.85 18.99
C GLU A 316 -8.53 5.20 17.52
N GLN A 317 -9.55 6.03 17.28
CA GLN A 317 -10.01 6.31 15.93
C GLN A 317 -9.13 7.34 15.22
N GLY A 318 -8.65 7.03 14.03
CA GLY A 318 -7.94 7.96 13.15
C GLY A 318 -8.88 8.88 12.35
N SER A 319 -8.52 9.17 11.11
CA SER A 319 -9.35 9.98 10.20
C SER A 319 -10.30 9.14 9.33
N GLY A 320 -10.16 7.84 9.32
CA GLY A 320 -11.06 6.91 8.64
C GLY A 320 -12.39 6.70 9.37
N GLY A 321 -13.42 6.30 8.64
CA GLY A 321 -14.69 5.90 9.25
C GLY A 321 -14.60 4.54 9.91
N VAL A 322 -15.30 4.36 11.04
CA VAL A 322 -15.44 3.09 11.76
C VAL A 322 -16.90 2.68 11.81
N TRP A 323 -17.19 1.45 11.41
CA TRP A 323 -18.51 0.83 11.47
C TRP A 323 -18.44 -0.46 12.28
N ILE A 324 -19.27 -0.56 13.30
CA ILE A 324 -19.45 -1.78 14.10
C ILE A 324 -20.86 -2.29 13.82
N GLU A 325 -20.99 -3.50 13.31
CA GLU A 325 -22.26 -4.10 12.86
C GLU A 325 -22.39 -5.56 13.28
#